data_0898503eca3303b356b14d9a1a8ff0b3
#
_entry.id   0898503eca3303b356b14d9a1a8ff0b3
#
_cell.length_a   1.000
_cell.length_b   1.000
_cell.length_c   1.000
_cell.angle_alpha   90.00
_cell.angle_beta   90.00
_cell.angle_gamma   90.00
#
_symmetry.space_group_name_H-M   'P 1'
#
loop_
_entity.id
_entity.type
_entity.pdbx_description
1 polymer ?
#
loop_
_entity_poly.entity_id
_entity_poly.type
_entity_poly.pdbx_seq_one_letter_code
_entity_poly.pdbx_strand_id
1 'polypeptide(L)' 'MIVTGPHMKQAREALGWSPSDMARALRLAGDRSQGEKRVREMESGKRQISGPVSVAVESFLHGYKPVGFEPEDPIGPG' A
#
# COMPACT_ATOMS: atom_id res chain seq x y z
N MET A 1 11.99 11.05 3.48
CA MET A 1 10.95 11.83 2.80
C MET A 1 9.58 11.23 3.11
N ILE A 2 8.59 12.07 3.32
CA ILE A 2 7.24 11.57 3.61
C ILE A 2 6.49 11.36 2.30
N VAL A 3 5.92 10.17 2.13
CA VAL A 3 5.11 9.85 0.97
C VAL A 3 3.75 10.56 1.08
N THR A 4 3.33 11.23 0.02
CA THR A 4 2.00 11.85 -0.03
C THR A 4 0.97 10.82 -0.48
N GLY A 5 -0.33 11.14 -0.30
CA GLY A 5 -1.40 10.26 -0.75
C GLY A 5 -1.32 9.91 -2.23
N PRO A 6 -1.26 10.92 -3.13
CA PRO A 6 -1.11 10.64 -4.55
C PRO A 6 0.15 9.84 -4.89
N HIS A 7 1.24 10.11 -4.19
CA HIS A 7 2.48 9.36 -4.40
C HIS A 7 2.31 7.89 -4.00
N MET A 8 1.63 7.65 -2.87
CA MET A 8 1.34 6.29 -2.43
C MET A 8 0.49 5.53 -3.45
N LYS A 9 -0.50 6.19 -4.02
CA LYS A 9 -1.34 5.59 -5.05
C LYS A 9 -0.52 5.25 -6.30
N GLN A 10 0.34 6.18 -6.74
CA GLN A 10 1.22 5.93 -7.89
C GLN A 10 2.16 4.75 -7.63
N ALA A 11 2.72 4.69 -6.44
CA ALA A 11 3.61 3.59 -6.06
C ALA A 11 2.87 2.27 -6.09
N ARG A 12 1.65 2.23 -5.53
CA ARG A 12 0.83 1.02 -5.54
C ARG A 12 0.53 0.56 -6.96
N GLU A 13 0.16 1.49 -7.82
CA GLU A 13 -0.14 1.17 -9.21
C GLU A 13 1.09 0.69 -9.97
N ALA A 14 2.24 1.31 -9.71
CA ALA A 14 3.49 0.88 -10.31
C ALA A 14 3.89 -0.53 -9.89
N LEU A 15 3.54 -0.91 -8.67
CA LEU A 15 3.79 -2.26 -8.17
C LEU A 15 2.77 -3.28 -8.68
N GLY A 16 1.68 -2.81 -9.28
CA GLY A 16 0.61 -3.69 -9.74
C GLY A 16 -0.25 -4.22 -8.62
N TRP A 17 -0.35 -3.50 -7.52
CA TRP A 17 -1.07 -3.95 -6.33
C TRP A 17 -2.44 -3.30 -6.20
N SER A 18 -3.40 -4.07 -5.67
CA SER A 18 -4.69 -3.53 -5.24
C SER A 18 -4.53 -2.83 -3.89
N PRO A 19 -5.52 -2.01 -3.48
CA PRO A 19 -5.49 -1.46 -2.11
C PRO A 19 -5.41 -2.55 -1.04
N SER A 20 -6.05 -3.69 -1.26
CA SER A 20 -5.99 -4.81 -0.35
C SER A 20 -4.57 -5.37 -0.27
N ASP A 21 -3.89 -5.49 -1.40
CA ASP A 21 -2.50 -5.96 -1.44
C ASP A 21 -1.61 -5.02 -0.64
N MET A 22 -1.75 -3.71 -0.84
CA MET A 22 -0.96 -2.73 -0.11
C MET A 22 -1.22 -2.83 1.40
N ALA A 23 -2.48 -2.99 1.79
CA ALA A 23 -2.83 -3.13 3.20
C ALA A 23 -2.15 -4.35 3.83
N ARG A 24 -2.14 -5.47 3.11
CA ARG A 24 -1.47 -6.68 3.61
C ARG A 24 0.04 -6.51 3.66
N ALA A 25 0.61 -5.88 2.66
CA ALA A 25 2.05 -5.62 2.64
C ALA A 25 2.47 -4.72 3.79
N LEU A 26 1.65 -3.74 4.12
CA LEU A 26 1.89 -2.84 5.25
C LEU A 26 1.51 -3.46 6.59
N ARG A 27 0.91 -4.65 6.57
CA ARG A 27 0.46 -5.38 7.77
C ARG A 27 -0.47 -4.53 8.63
N LEU A 28 -1.40 -3.85 7.99
CA LEU A 28 -2.37 -3.03 8.70
C LEU A 28 -3.32 -3.92 9.51
N ALA A 29 -3.65 -3.47 10.71
CA ALA A 29 -4.54 -4.21 11.58
C ALA A 29 -5.97 -4.21 11.05
N GLY A 30 -6.77 -5.19 11.50
CA GLY A 30 -8.16 -5.31 11.11
C GLY A 30 -8.35 -6.30 9.98
N ASP A 31 -9.59 -6.42 9.51
CA ASP A 31 -9.88 -7.32 8.43
C ASP A 31 -9.53 -6.68 7.09
N ARG A 32 -9.76 -7.43 6.01
CA ARG A 32 -9.43 -6.99 4.66
C ARG A 32 -10.11 -5.68 4.29
N SER A 33 -11.38 -5.58 4.63
CA SER A 33 -12.18 -4.39 4.32
C SER A 33 -11.64 -3.15 5.02
N GLN A 34 -11.26 -3.29 6.29
CA GLN A 34 -10.70 -2.19 7.06
C GLN A 34 -9.33 -1.77 6.52
N GLY A 35 -8.51 -2.73 6.14
CA GLY A 35 -7.21 -2.45 5.56
C GLY A 35 -7.31 -1.67 4.25
N GLU A 36 -8.21 -2.12 3.36
CA GLU A 36 -8.46 -1.41 2.11
C GLU A 36 -8.92 0.01 2.36
N LYS A 37 -9.84 0.19 3.30
CA LYS A 37 -10.37 1.51 3.62
C LYS A 37 -9.25 2.44 4.08
N ARG A 38 -8.37 1.95 4.95
CA ARG A 38 -7.25 2.74 5.44
C ARG A 38 -6.31 3.17 4.32
N VAL A 39 -6.01 2.25 3.40
CA VAL A 39 -5.16 2.58 2.25
C VAL A 39 -5.83 3.67 1.41
N ARG A 40 -7.11 3.52 1.12
CA ARG A 40 -7.84 4.53 0.33
C ARG A 40 -7.87 5.88 1.02
N GLU A 41 -8.03 5.89 2.35
CA GLU A 41 -8.03 7.13 3.12
C GLU A 41 -6.67 7.81 3.06
N MET A 42 -5.61 7.04 3.16
CA MET A 42 -4.26 7.59 3.04
C MET A 42 -4.02 8.16 1.64
N GLU A 43 -4.46 7.45 0.62
CA GLU A 43 -4.27 7.89 -0.76
C GLU A 43 -5.09 9.14 -1.10
N SER A 44 -6.27 9.29 -0.47
CA SER A 44 -7.14 10.44 -0.72
C SER A 44 -6.80 11.64 0.16
N GLY A 45 -5.91 11.49 1.12
CA GLY A 45 -5.53 12.55 2.03
C GLY A 45 -6.38 12.63 3.29
N LYS A 46 -7.37 11.76 3.45
CA LYS A 46 -8.19 11.75 4.67
C LYS A 46 -7.41 11.30 5.89
N ARG A 47 -6.40 10.47 5.70
CA ARG A 47 -5.57 9.95 6.78
C ARG A 47 -4.13 10.28 6.48
N GLN A 48 -3.43 10.77 7.48
CA GLN A 48 -2.02 11.10 7.34
C GLN A 48 -1.20 9.82 7.18
N ILE A 49 -0.21 9.87 6.30
CA ILE A 49 0.71 8.75 6.12
C ILE A 49 1.85 8.93 7.10
N SER A 50 2.02 7.95 7.98
CA SER A 50 3.07 8.01 9.00
C SER A 50 4.46 7.80 8.39
N GLY A 51 5.49 8.17 9.15
CA GLY A 51 6.87 7.95 8.74
C GLY A 51 7.17 6.49 8.43
N PRO A 52 6.83 5.56 9.34
CA PRO A 52 7.06 4.13 9.06
C PRO A 52 6.37 3.63 7.80
N VAL A 53 5.15 4.07 7.54
CA VAL A 53 4.44 3.68 6.31
C VAL A 53 5.16 4.25 5.09
N SER A 54 5.62 5.51 5.16
CA SER A 54 6.38 6.12 4.06
C SER A 54 7.63 5.31 3.74
N VAL A 55 8.37 4.93 4.76
CA VAL A 55 9.59 4.12 4.59
C VAL A 55 9.26 2.78 3.97
N ALA A 56 8.17 2.14 4.42
CA ALA A 56 7.76 0.86 3.88
C ALA A 56 7.41 0.97 2.39
N VAL A 57 6.66 1.99 2.01
CA VAL A 57 6.28 2.20 0.61
C VAL A 57 7.52 2.42 -0.26
N GLU A 58 8.47 3.23 0.21
CA GLU A 58 9.72 3.42 -0.50
C GLU A 58 10.49 2.11 -0.67
N SER A 59 10.53 1.30 0.38
CA SER A 59 11.20 0.00 0.33
C SER A 59 10.56 -0.91 -0.71
N PHE A 60 9.24 -0.91 -0.80
CA PHE A 60 8.54 -1.72 -1.79
C PHE A 60 8.91 -1.30 -3.21
N LEU A 61 9.05 0.00 -3.45
CA LEU A 61 9.46 0.51 -4.75
C LEU A 61 10.88 0.09 -5.11
N HIS A 62 11.72 -0.18 -4.12
CA HIS A 62 13.08 -0.65 -4.33
C HIS A 62 13.18 -2.17 -4.38
N GLY A 63 12.04 -2.85 -4.40
CA GLY A 63 12.02 -4.30 -4.59
C GLY A 63 11.85 -5.13 -3.32
N TYR A 64 11.84 -4.50 -2.16
CA TYR A 64 11.61 -5.22 -0.90
C TYR A 64 10.17 -5.72 -0.84
N LYS A 65 9.99 -6.94 -0.36
CA LYS A 65 8.66 -7.48 -0.09
C LYS A 65 8.67 -8.14 1.28
N PRO A 66 7.61 -7.97 2.08
CA PRO A 66 7.53 -8.66 3.36
C PRO A 66 7.57 -10.18 3.16
N VAL A 67 8.14 -10.86 4.14
CA VAL A 67 8.22 -12.32 4.09
C VAL A 67 6.84 -12.91 3.98
N GLY A 68 6.66 -13.82 3.03
CA GLY A 68 5.38 -14.50 2.83
C GLY A 68 4.32 -13.69 2.10
N PHE A 69 4.64 -12.46 1.71
CA PHE A 69 3.66 -11.63 1.00
C PHE A 69 3.62 -12.00 -0.49
N GLU A 70 2.41 -12.13 -1.01
CA GLU A 70 2.17 -12.23 -2.45
C GLU A 70 0.88 -11.51 -2.78
N PRO A 71 0.83 -10.74 -3.88
CA PRO A 71 -0.43 -10.13 -4.31
C PRO A 71 -1.46 -11.21 -4.60
N GLU A 72 -2.69 -10.97 -4.13
CA GLU A 72 -3.77 -11.93 -4.37
C GLU A 72 -4.20 -11.94 -5.82
N ASP A 73 -4.43 -10.75 -6.33
CA ASP A 73 -4.90 -10.58 -7.69
C ASP A 73 -3.95 -9.68 -8.43
N PRO A 74 -3.37 -10.13 -9.53
CA PRO A 74 -2.61 -9.24 -10.37
C PRO A 74 -3.52 -8.11 -10.83
N ILE A 75 -3.05 -6.89 -10.71
CA ILE A 75 -3.77 -5.76 -11.26
C ILE A 75 -3.55 -5.76 -12.76
N GLY A 76 -4.59 -5.53 -13.47
CA GLY A 76 -4.53 -5.51 -14.89
C GLY A 76 -5.53 -6.48 -15.44
N PRO A 77 -5.48 -6.71 -16.74
CA PRO A 77 -6.44 -7.61 -17.35
C PRO A 77 -6.13 -8.98 -16.80
N GLY A 78 -6.63 -9.19 -15.67
CA GLY A 78 -6.51 -10.53 -15.10
C GLY A 78 -7.53 -11.34 -15.72
#